data_30a05a88cc54f9fc15fa85728a126cca
#
_entry.id   30a05a88cc54f9fc15fa85728a126cca
#
_cell.length_a   1.000
_cell.length_b   1.000
_cell.length_c   1.000
_cell.angle_alpha   90.00
_cell.angle_beta   90.00
_cell.angle_gamma   90.00
#
_symmetry.space_group_name_H-M   'P 1'
#
loop_
_entity.id
_entity.type
_entity.pdbx_description
1 polymer ?
#
loop_
_entity_poly.entity_id
_entity_poly.type
_entity_poly.pdbx_seq_one_letter_code
_entity_poly.pdbx_strand_id
1 'polypeptide(L)'
;MTSQGSAHARFTRAIQRGNLFAAEMAARELRRLSLEDALAPIVLVSRWEAPRFDRAAVRWHGRLELETQLLTLPESQLALAALATLQGPAAHSGRCVLAEIGRRHRLPLAAALRLRP
;
A
#
# COMPACT_ATOMS: atom_id res chain seq x y z
N MET A 1 -24.92 10.45 -6.31
CA MET A 1 -23.58 9.96 -5.94
C MET A 1 -22.75 9.80 -7.22
N THR A 2 -21.51 10.22 -7.21
CA THR A 2 -20.66 10.07 -8.38
C THR A 2 -20.16 8.64 -8.52
N SER A 3 -19.84 8.21 -9.75
CA SER A 3 -19.25 6.89 -9.98
C SER A 3 -17.91 6.72 -9.25
N GLN A 4 -17.16 7.81 -9.06
CA GLN A 4 -15.92 7.80 -8.30
C GLN A 4 -16.16 7.42 -6.83
N GLY A 5 -17.16 8.02 -6.18
CA GLY A 5 -17.50 7.69 -4.81
C GLY A 5 -17.95 6.24 -4.67
N SER A 6 -18.76 5.74 -5.59
CA SER A 6 -19.19 4.36 -5.61
C SER A 6 -18.03 3.39 -5.82
N ALA A 7 -17.11 3.70 -6.74
CA ALA A 7 -15.94 2.87 -7.00
C ALA A 7 -15.02 2.83 -5.79
N HIS A 8 -14.82 3.96 -5.11
CA HIS A 8 -13.98 3.99 -3.91
C HIS A 8 -14.59 3.14 -2.79
N ALA A 9 -15.91 3.23 -2.58
CA ALA A 9 -16.58 2.41 -1.58
C ALA A 9 -16.45 0.91 -1.88
N ARG A 10 -16.59 0.52 -3.15
CA ARG A 10 -16.40 -0.89 -3.55
C ARG A 10 -14.96 -1.34 -3.34
N PHE A 11 -14.00 -0.47 -3.66
CA PHE A 11 -12.59 -0.74 -3.42
C PHE A 11 -12.33 -1.01 -1.94
N THR A 12 -12.78 -0.11 -1.08
CA THR A 12 -12.60 -0.24 0.37
C THR A 12 -13.19 -1.55 0.90
N ARG A 13 -14.42 -1.89 0.48
CA ARG A 13 -15.05 -3.13 0.91
C ARG A 13 -14.30 -4.36 0.41
N ALA A 14 -13.81 -4.33 -0.84
CA ALA A 14 -13.05 -5.44 -1.39
C ALA A 14 -11.75 -5.67 -0.61
N ILE A 15 -11.05 -4.59 -0.25
CA ILE A 15 -9.84 -4.67 0.57
C ILE A 15 -10.17 -5.28 1.93
N GLN A 16 -11.25 -4.83 2.57
CA GLN A 16 -11.65 -5.34 3.88
C GLN A 16 -11.94 -6.84 3.85
N ARG A 17 -12.50 -7.32 2.74
CA ARG A 17 -12.80 -8.75 2.54
C ARG A 17 -11.58 -9.56 2.09
N GLY A 18 -10.48 -8.92 1.77
CA GLY A 18 -9.32 -9.59 1.20
C GLY A 18 -9.52 -10.06 -0.24
N ASN A 19 -10.45 -9.45 -0.95
CA ASN A 19 -10.76 -9.82 -2.35
C ASN A 19 -9.96 -8.94 -3.30
N LEU A 20 -8.78 -9.42 -3.69
CA LEU A 20 -7.88 -8.66 -4.55
C LEU A 20 -8.50 -8.39 -5.93
N PHE A 21 -9.16 -9.36 -6.52
CA PHE A 21 -9.75 -9.19 -7.85
C PHE A 21 -10.79 -8.07 -7.85
N ALA A 22 -11.71 -8.08 -6.87
CA ALA A 22 -12.72 -7.04 -6.76
C ALA A 22 -12.10 -5.67 -6.48
N ALA A 23 -11.04 -5.63 -5.66
CA ALA A 23 -10.33 -4.38 -5.38
C ALA A 23 -9.70 -3.81 -6.65
N GLU A 24 -9.06 -4.65 -7.46
CA GLU A 24 -8.45 -4.21 -8.71
C GLU A 24 -9.49 -3.72 -9.73
N MET A 25 -10.64 -4.40 -9.81
CA MET A 25 -11.71 -3.97 -10.68
C MET A 25 -12.23 -2.58 -10.29
N ALA A 26 -12.46 -2.37 -9.00
CA ALA A 26 -12.88 -1.05 -8.51
C ALA A 26 -11.81 0.02 -8.74
N ALA A 27 -10.54 -0.34 -8.52
CA ALA A 27 -9.43 0.59 -8.73
C ALA A 27 -9.33 1.08 -10.18
N ARG A 28 -9.66 0.24 -11.15
CA ARG A 28 -9.64 0.63 -12.57
C ARG A 28 -10.66 1.71 -12.90
N GLU A 29 -11.74 1.79 -12.15
CA GLU A 29 -12.74 2.84 -12.34
C GLU A 29 -12.32 4.16 -11.70
N LEU A 30 -11.33 4.14 -10.81
CA LEU A 30 -10.82 5.34 -10.18
C LEU A 30 -9.72 5.93 -11.05
N ARG A 31 -9.71 7.27 -11.16
CA ARG A 31 -8.67 7.93 -11.94
C ARG A 31 -7.29 7.74 -11.31
N ARG A 32 -7.25 7.75 -9.98
CA ARG A 32 -6.00 7.60 -9.25
C ARG A 32 -6.31 7.17 -7.83
N LEU A 33 -5.59 6.15 -7.37
CA LEU A 33 -5.59 5.80 -5.96
C LEU A 33 -4.62 6.70 -5.20
N SER A 34 -4.99 7.09 -3.99
CA SER A 34 -4.04 7.74 -3.09
C SER A 34 -2.87 6.80 -2.80
N LEU A 35 -1.78 7.34 -2.30
CA LEU A 35 -0.61 6.53 -1.97
C LEU A 35 -0.96 5.49 -0.90
N GLU A 36 -1.73 5.87 0.10
CA GLU A 36 -2.18 4.94 1.14
C GLU A 36 -3.14 3.87 0.60
N ASP A 37 -4.08 4.23 -0.26
CA ASP A 37 -4.99 3.25 -0.86
C ASP A 37 -4.26 2.29 -1.79
N ALA A 38 -3.25 2.78 -2.51
CA ALA A 38 -2.47 1.95 -3.42
C ALA A 38 -1.62 0.91 -2.68
N LEU A 39 -1.29 1.14 -1.42
CA LEU A 39 -0.54 0.18 -0.63
C LEU A 39 -1.38 -1.03 -0.24
N ALA A 40 -2.67 -0.87 -0.04
CA ALA A 40 -3.54 -1.95 0.43
C ALA A 40 -3.55 -3.18 -0.50
N PRO A 41 -3.68 -3.05 -1.84
CA PRO A 41 -3.57 -4.23 -2.71
C PRO A 41 -2.20 -4.90 -2.64
N ILE A 42 -1.14 -4.14 -2.41
CA ILE A 42 0.21 -4.70 -2.30
C ILE A 42 0.32 -5.60 -1.09
N VAL A 43 -0.26 -5.19 0.04
CA VAL A 43 -0.30 -6.01 1.23
C VAL A 43 -1.08 -7.31 0.98
N LEU A 44 -2.17 -7.24 0.22
CA LEU A 44 -2.90 -8.46 -0.16
C LEU A 44 -2.06 -9.37 -1.07
N VAL A 45 -1.41 -8.79 -2.09
CA VAL A 45 -0.56 -9.56 -3.02
C VAL A 45 0.61 -10.21 -2.29
N SER A 46 1.06 -9.64 -1.18
CA SER A 46 2.18 -10.20 -0.42
C SER A 46 1.91 -11.63 0.07
N ARG A 47 0.65 -12.06 0.09
CA ARG A 47 0.26 -13.43 0.46
C ARG A 47 0.50 -14.46 -0.65
N TRP A 48 0.79 -14.01 -1.87
CA TRP A 48 0.98 -14.85 -3.04
C TRP A 48 2.38 -14.68 -3.60
N GLU A 49 2.59 -15.22 -4.78
CA GLU A 49 3.93 -15.37 -5.30
C GLU A 49 4.62 -14.12 -5.84
N ALA A 50 5.91 -14.20 -5.77
CA ALA A 50 6.85 -13.13 -5.83
C ALA A 50 6.88 -12.21 -7.05
N PRO A 51 6.84 -12.60 -8.33
CA PRO A 51 7.10 -11.59 -9.37
C PRO A 51 6.11 -10.45 -9.41
N ARG A 52 4.84 -10.76 -9.14
CA ARG A 52 3.79 -9.75 -9.14
C ARG A 52 3.94 -8.80 -7.96
N PHE A 53 4.25 -9.37 -6.78
CA PHE A 53 4.48 -8.56 -5.59
C PHE A 53 5.65 -7.62 -5.78
N ASP A 54 6.77 -8.12 -6.28
CA ASP A 54 7.97 -7.32 -6.45
C ASP A 54 7.72 -6.12 -7.36
N ARG A 55 7.06 -6.33 -8.49
CA ARG A 55 6.76 -5.23 -9.41
C ARG A 55 5.84 -4.20 -8.78
N ALA A 56 4.82 -4.66 -8.06
CA ALA A 56 3.88 -3.76 -7.40
C ALA A 56 4.56 -2.96 -6.30
N ALA A 57 5.40 -3.61 -5.50
CA ALA A 57 6.13 -2.95 -4.41
C ALA A 57 7.10 -1.89 -4.94
N VAL A 58 7.85 -2.20 -5.98
CA VAL A 58 8.79 -1.26 -6.58
C VAL A 58 8.05 -0.05 -7.15
N ARG A 59 6.93 -0.29 -7.81
CA ARG A 59 6.12 0.80 -8.37
C ARG A 59 5.58 1.72 -7.27
N TRP A 60 5.09 1.13 -6.19
CA TRP A 60 4.60 1.91 -5.06
C TRP A 60 5.73 2.72 -4.41
N HIS A 61 6.90 2.10 -4.25
CA HIS A 61 8.07 2.78 -3.69
C HIS A 61 8.46 3.99 -4.54
N GLY A 62 8.42 3.85 -5.87
CA GLY A 62 8.67 4.97 -6.77
C GLY A 62 7.68 6.12 -6.57
N ARG A 63 6.40 5.79 -6.37
CA ARG A 63 5.39 6.81 -6.05
C ARG A 63 5.68 7.48 -4.71
N LEU A 64 6.08 6.69 -3.72
CA LEU A 64 6.44 7.25 -2.40
C LEU A 64 7.52 8.31 -2.54
N GLU A 65 8.56 8.01 -3.31
CA GLU A 65 9.66 8.96 -3.54
C GLU A 65 9.20 10.21 -4.29
N LEU A 66 8.35 10.05 -5.29
CA LEU A 66 7.90 11.18 -6.11
C LEU A 66 6.88 12.05 -5.38
N GLU A 67 6.04 11.46 -4.55
CA GLU A 67 4.91 12.18 -3.94
C GLU A 67 5.21 12.69 -2.53
N THR A 68 6.33 12.29 -1.94
CA THR A 68 6.69 12.66 -0.57
C THR A 68 7.95 13.52 -0.59
N GLN A 69 7.77 14.82 -0.68
CA GLN A 69 8.85 15.77 -0.94
C GLN A 69 9.97 15.76 0.10
N LEU A 70 9.65 15.52 1.36
CA LEU A 70 10.62 15.58 2.44
C LEU A 70 11.15 14.19 2.83
N LEU A 71 10.87 13.18 2.03
CA LEU A 71 11.38 11.84 2.28
C LEU A 71 12.91 11.86 2.13
N THR A 72 13.60 11.44 3.18
CA THR A 72 15.08 11.39 3.15
C THR A 72 15.53 10.12 2.45
N LEU A 73 16.79 10.11 2.00
CA LEU A 73 17.36 8.92 1.38
C LEU A 73 17.35 7.71 2.34
N PRO A 74 17.76 7.85 3.62
CA PRO A 74 17.64 6.71 4.55
C PRO A 74 16.20 6.22 4.70
N GLU A 75 15.23 7.12 4.77
CA GLU A 75 13.82 6.71 4.86
C GLU A 75 13.37 5.95 3.62
N SER A 76 13.80 6.40 2.45
CA SER A 76 13.47 5.73 1.19
C SER A 76 14.06 4.32 1.15
N GLN A 77 15.32 4.19 1.55
CA GLN A 77 15.98 2.88 1.61
C GLN A 77 15.31 1.96 2.64
N LEU A 78 14.96 2.51 3.79
CA LEU A 78 14.28 1.74 4.84
C LEU A 78 12.89 1.29 4.38
N ALA A 79 12.15 2.15 3.68
CA ALA A 79 10.85 1.79 3.14
C ALA A 79 10.96 0.63 2.14
N LEU A 80 11.95 0.67 1.26
CA LEU A 80 12.16 -0.41 0.30
C LEU A 80 12.51 -1.72 1.01
N ALA A 81 13.39 -1.66 2.00
CA ALA A 81 13.73 -2.83 2.80
C ALA A 81 12.51 -3.39 3.56
N ALA A 82 11.68 -2.50 4.10
CA ALA A 82 10.47 -2.91 4.80
C ALA A 82 9.48 -3.59 3.85
N LEU A 83 9.29 -3.05 2.64
CA LEU A 83 8.46 -3.69 1.62
C LEU A 83 8.96 -5.10 1.31
N ALA A 84 10.27 -5.26 1.21
CA ALA A 84 10.88 -6.57 0.92
C ALA A 84 10.56 -7.62 1.99
N THR A 85 10.26 -7.20 3.22
CA THR A 85 9.94 -8.15 4.31
C THR A 85 8.51 -8.64 4.31
N LEU A 86 7.61 -8.03 3.52
CA LEU A 86 6.17 -8.30 3.65
C LEU A 86 5.78 -9.73 3.32
N GLN A 87 6.59 -10.45 2.56
CA GLN A 87 6.34 -11.85 2.23
C GLN A 87 7.04 -12.84 3.18
N GLY A 88 7.79 -12.36 4.15
CA GLY A 88 8.60 -13.21 5.01
C GLY A 88 8.20 -13.15 6.48
N PRO A 89 8.98 -13.81 7.33
CA PRO A 89 8.68 -13.86 8.77
C PRO A 89 8.80 -12.51 9.49
N ALA A 90 9.50 -11.54 8.90
CA ALA A 90 9.61 -10.20 9.45
C ALA A 90 8.52 -9.24 8.96
N ALA A 91 7.45 -9.75 8.35
CA ALA A 91 6.41 -8.91 7.75
C ALA A 91 5.79 -7.93 8.75
N HIS A 92 5.53 -8.36 9.98
CA HIS A 92 4.97 -7.45 10.98
C HIS A 92 5.90 -6.28 11.25
N SER A 93 7.19 -6.54 11.42
CA SER A 93 8.19 -5.48 11.63
C SER A 93 8.25 -4.54 10.44
N GLY A 94 8.22 -5.07 9.23
CA GLY A 94 8.19 -4.25 8.02
C GLY A 94 6.96 -3.35 7.96
N ARG A 95 5.78 -3.89 8.30
CA ARG A 95 4.57 -3.08 8.36
C ARG A 95 4.69 -1.94 9.38
N CYS A 96 5.26 -2.23 10.54
CA CYS A 96 5.47 -1.20 11.57
C CYS A 96 6.41 -0.11 11.08
N VAL A 97 7.48 -0.47 10.40
CA VAL A 97 8.44 0.48 9.82
C VAL A 97 7.76 1.38 8.79
N LEU A 98 6.99 0.80 7.88
CA LEU A 98 6.27 1.58 6.87
C LEU A 98 5.26 2.54 7.52
N ALA A 99 4.54 2.08 8.53
CA ALA A 99 3.60 2.93 9.25
C ALA A 99 4.31 4.11 9.94
N GLU A 100 5.49 3.88 10.50
CA GLU A 100 6.28 4.94 11.15
C GLU A 100 6.75 5.98 10.14
N ILE A 101 7.26 5.53 8.99
CA ILE A 101 7.65 6.45 7.91
C ILE A 101 6.42 7.26 7.48
N GLY A 102 5.28 6.60 7.33
CA GLY A 102 4.04 7.27 6.98
C GLY A 102 3.67 8.36 7.97
N ARG A 103 3.74 8.07 9.27
CA ARG A 103 3.42 9.07 10.29
C ARG A 103 4.31 10.30 10.20
N ARG A 104 5.58 10.12 9.96
CA ARG A 104 6.53 11.22 9.82
C ARG A 104 6.18 12.16 8.67
N HIS A 105 5.51 11.63 7.65
CA HIS A 105 5.18 12.38 6.46
C HIS A 105 3.67 12.59 6.30
N ARG A 106 2.91 12.37 7.37
CA ARG A 106 1.45 12.56 7.41
C ARG A 106 0.72 11.69 6.39
N LEU A 107 1.23 10.49 6.16
CA LEU A 107 0.61 9.47 5.33
C LEU A 107 -0.02 8.42 6.24
N PRO A 108 -1.35 8.26 6.25
CA PRO A 108 -2.02 7.32 7.15
C PRO A 108 -1.97 5.90 6.59
N LEU A 109 -0.83 5.25 6.70
CA LEU A 109 -0.60 3.93 6.09
C LEU A 109 -1.07 2.76 6.96
N ALA A 110 -1.36 2.99 8.23
CA ALA A 110 -1.64 1.89 9.17
C ALA A 110 -2.83 1.02 8.73
N ALA A 111 -3.89 1.64 8.22
CA ALA A 111 -5.07 0.89 7.77
C ALA A 111 -4.74 -0.01 6.57
N ALA A 112 -4.01 0.52 5.59
CA ALA A 112 -3.59 -0.24 4.42
C ALA A 112 -2.69 -1.41 4.80
N LEU A 113 -1.86 -1.22 5.82
CA LEU A 113 -0.95 -2.24 6.33
C LEU A 113 -1.63 -3.22 7.29
N ARG A 114 -2.90 -3.00 7.58
CA ARG A 114 -3.69 -3.83 8.50
C ARG A 114 -3.10 -3.90 9.90
N LEU A 115 -2.53 -2.80 10.33
CA LEU A 115 -2.06 -2.66 11.71
C LEU A 115 -3.23 -2.20 12.59
N ARG A 116 -3.36 -2.83 13.74
CA ARG A 116 -4.36 -2.41 14.72
C ARG A 116 -3.86 -1.17 15.48
N PRO A 117 -4.80 -0.29 15.87
CA PRO A 117 -4.44 0.87 16.68
C PRO A 117 -3.84 0.46 18.02
#